data_ecc917bb46614a6c9d279d8f177240d4
#
_entry.id   ecc917bb46614a6c9d279d8f177240d4
#
_cell.length_a   1.000
_cell.length_b   1.000
_cell.length_c   1.000
_cell.angle_alpha   90.00
_cell.angle_beta   90.00
_cell.angle_gamma   90.00
#
_symmetry.space_group_name_H-M   'P 1'
#
loop_
_entity.id
_entity.type
_entity.pdbx_description
1 polymer ?
#
loop_
_entity_poly.entity_id
_entity_poly.type
_entity_poly.pdbx_seq_one_letter_code
_entity_poly.pdbx_strand_id
1 'polypeptide(L)'
;MEANMRKDIFGHYQKLSFAFYDNQKVGGLLSRVTSDLFDITELLHHGPEDIIISIIKIVGAFIVLMYVNVPLAVITFSFVPIMAVYAYYFNRKMKRAFKSRRETIGEINSQIEDSLSGIRVVKSFANEEIEMKKFHKGNEGFVEAKRMSYRHMAGYHSGLSGLTTLVTVAVLVGGVSFMAAGTLTVADLITFLLYINNFTEPVKKLINFTEMFQNGYSGFERFMEIIEIAPDIEDAEDAVSVSNLKGDIDFDNV
;
A
#
# COMPACT_ATOMS: atom_id res chain seq x y z
N MET A 1 0.31 14.39 -13.72
CA MET A 1 0.40 14.77 -12.30
C MET A 1 1.75 14.34 -11.70
N GLU A 2 2.07 13.05 -11.60
CA GLU A 2 3.33 12.54 -11.04
C GLU A 2 4.59 13.18 -11.64
N ALA A 3 4.66 13.30 -12.97
CA ALA A 3 5.79 13.95 -13.65
C ALA A 3 6.01 15.42 -13.25
N ASN A 4 4.93 16.16 -13.01
CA ASN A 4 5.02 17.55 -12.56
C ASN A 4 5.50 17.61 -11.10
N MET A 5 4.93 16.81 -10.21
CA MET A 5 5.38 16.71 -8.82
C MET A 5 6.86 16.30 -8.73
N ARG A 6 7.29 15.36 -9.59
CA ARG A 6 8.70 14.93 -9.67
C ARG A 6 9.61 16.09 -10.11
N LYS A 7 9.16 16.87 -11.09
CA LYS A 7 9.88 18.06 -11.55
C LYS A 7 9.97 19.11 -10.44
N ASP A 8 8.88 19.34 -9.72
CA ASP A 8 8.80 20.35 -8.66
C ASP A 8 9.72 19.98 -7.49
N ILE A 9 9.64 18.73 -6.97
CA ILE A 9 10.50 18.29 -5.87
C ILE A 9 11.97 18.23 -6.27
N PHE A 10 12.28 17.75 -7.49
CA PHE A 10 13.66 17.73 -7.97
C PHE A 10 14.22 19.13 -8.21
N GLY A 11 13.41 20.04 -8.77
CA GLY A 11 13.77 21.44 -8.94
C GLY A 11 13.96 22.14 -7.59
N HIS A 12 13.17 21.77 -6.59
CA HIS A 12 13.32 22.30 -5.24
C HIS A 12 14.60 21.78 -4.58
N TYR A 13 14.95 20.50 -4.72
CA TYR A 13 16.24 19.98 -4.28
C TYR A 13 17.44 20.77 -4.81
N GLN A 14 17.40 21.21 -6.08
CA GLN A 14 18.52 22.00 -6.65
C GLN A 14 18.71 23.39 -6.00
N LYS A 15 17.73 23.85 -5.21
CA LYS A 15 17.79 25.15 -4.52
C LYS A 15 18.23 25.04 -3.06
N LEU A 16 18.20 23.82 -2.49
CA LEU A 16 18.53 23.61 -1.09
C LEU A 16 20.04 23.65 -0.85
N SER A 17 20.43 24.12 0.34
CA SER A 17 21.83 24.30 0.75
C SER A 17 22.53 22.98 1.07
N PHE A 18 23.88 22.97 1.12
CA PHE A 18 24.67 21.83 1.55
C PHE A 18 24.31 21.33 2.96
N ALA A 19 23.98 22.25 3.88
CA ALA A 19 23.59 21.90 5.25
C ALA A 19 22.36 20.97 5.29
N PHE A 20 21.44 21.11 4.35
CA PHE A 20 20.33 20.17 4.19
C PHE A 20 20.83 18.77 3.86
N TYR A 21 21.76 18.65 2.89
CA TYR A 21 22.26 17.36 2.40
C TYR A 21 23.13 16.63 3.40
N ASP A 22 23.90 17.35 4.23
CA ASP A 22 24.77 16.77 5.27
C ASP A 22 23.97 15.94 6.29
N ASN A 23 22.69 16.26 6.49
CA ASN A 23 21.81 15.59 7.44
C ASN A 23 20.83 14.60 6.78
N GLN A 24 20.88 14.44 5.46
CA GLN A 24 19.95 13.58 4.74
C GLN A 24 20.61 12.36 4.12
N LYS A 25 19.90 11.22 4.17
CA LYS A 25 20.33 10.02 3.43
C LYS A 25 19.82 10.08 2.00
N VAL A 26 20.70 9.99 1.02
CA VAL A 26 20.37 10.01 -0.42
C VAL A 26 19.26 9.02 -0.78
N GLY A 27 19.28 7.81 -0.19
CA GLY A 27 18.22 6.82 -0.40
C GLY A 27 16.82 7.30 0.04
N GLY A 28 16.75 8.10 1.12
CA GLY A 28 15.51 8.72 1.58
C GLY A 28 14.99 9.77 0.59
N LEU A 29 15.87 10.63 0.09
CA LEU A 29 15.52 11.64 -0.91
C LEU A 29 15.05 10.98 -2.22
N LEU A 30 15.74 9.92 -2.66
CA LEU A 30 15.35 9.16 -3.84
C LEU A 30 13.96 8.52 -3.67
N SER A 31 13.68 7.93 -2.50
CA SER A 31 12.36 7.35 -2.22
C SER A 31 11.24 8.38 -2.33
N ARG A 32 11.47 9.64 -1.91
CA ARG A 32 10.49 10.73 -2.02
C ARG A 32 10.18 11.10 -3.47
N VAL A 33 11.18 11.04 -4.35
CA VAL A 33 11.03 11.34 -5.80
C VAL A 33 10.40 10.18 -6.58
N THR A 34 10.40 8.97 -6.01
CA THR A 34 9.92 7.75 -6.68
C THR A 34 8.70 7.15 -5.98
N SER A 35 8.91 6.43 -4.89
CA SER A 35 7.85 5.65 -4.24
C SER A 35 6.76 6.52 -3.64
N ASP A 36 7.11 7.65 -3.00
CA ASP A 36 6.12 8.51 -2.37
C ASP A 36 5.22 9.19 -3.43
N LEU A 37 5.80 9.64 -4.55
CA LEU A 37 5.00 10.21 -5.64
C LEU A 37 4.10 9.18 -6.32
N PHE A 38 4.56 7.93 -6.43
CA PHE A 38 3.73 6.83 -6.91
C PHE A 38 2.54 6.59 -5.96
N ASP A 39 2.78 6.48 -4.66
CA ASP A 39 1.73 6.26 -3.67
C ASP A 39 0.70 7.40 -3.64
N ILE A 40 1.16 8.66 -3.79
CA ILE A 40 0.27 9.84 -3.91
C ILE A 40 -0.61 9.73 -5.16
N THR A 41 -0.02 9.40 -6.30
CA THR A 41 -0.75 9.33 -7.58
C THR A 41 -1.75 8.18 -7.60
N GLU A 42 -1.36 7.02 -7.06
CA GLU A 42 -2.27 5.87 -6.86
C GLU A 42 -3.48 6.26 -5.99
N LEU A 43 -3.24 6.95 -4.87
CA LEU A 43 -4.32 7.43 -4.01
C LEU A 43 -5.26 8.39 -4.74
N LEU A 44 -4.71 9.37 -5.46
CA LEU A 44 -5.51 10.40 -6.11
C LEU A 44 -6.25 9.90 -7.35
N HIS A 45 -5.73 8.85 -8.00
CA HIS A 45 -6.36 8.24 -9.17
C HIS A 45 -7.37 7.17 -8.75
N HIS A 46 -6.91 6.13 -8.08
CA HIS A 46 -7.75 4.99 -7.71
C HIS A 46 -8.60 5.22 -6.46
N GLY A 47 -8.21 6.13 -5.57
CA GLY A 47 -8.95 6.40 -4.35
C GLY A 47 -10.39 6.84 -4.58
N PRO A 48 -10.63 7.97 -5.24
CA PRO A 48 -11.98 8.42 -5.54
C PRO A 48 -12.75 7.46 -6.45
N GLU A 49 -12.08 6.88 -7.45
CA GLU A 49 -12.66 5.90 -8.37
C GLU A 49 -13.21 4.68 -7.62
N ASP A 50 -12.38 4.01 -6.82
CA ASP A 50 -12.76 2.80 -6.10
C ASP A 50 -13.86 3.05 -5.06
N ILE A 51 -13.86 4.22 -4.40
CA ILE A 51 -14.91 4.60 -3.46
C ILE A 51 -16.24 4.80 -4.20
N ILE A 52 -16.25 5.62 -5.24
CA ILE A 52 -17.49 5.97 -5.99
C ILE A 52 -18.06 4.70 -6.62
N ILE A 53 -17.26 3.92 -7.32
CA ILE A 53 -17.69 2.67 -7.96
C ILE A 53 -18.20 1.67 -6.91
N SER A 54 -17.51 1.55 -5.77
CA SER A 54 -17.93 0.64 -4.69
C SER A 54 -19.26 1.03 -4.08
N ILE A 55 -19.47 2.32 -3.82
CA ILE A 55 -20.74 2.83 -3.30
C ILE A 55 -21.87 2.58 -4.31
N ILE A 56 -21.67 2.93 -5.59
CA ILE A 56 -22.68 2.72 -6.64
C ILE A 56 -23.02 1.23 -6.78
N LYS A 57 -22.02 0.35 -6.78
CA LYS A 57 -22.24 -1.11 -6.87
C LYS A 57 -23.00 -1.65 -5.67
N ILE A 58 -22.62 -1.29 -4.44
CA ILE A 58 -23.28 -1.78 -3.22
C ILE A 58 -24.70 -1.24 -3.13
N VAL A 59 -24.89 0.08 -3.29
CA VAL A 59 -26.20 0.72 -3.19
C VAL A 59 -27.09 0.28 -4.35
N GLY A 60 -26.59 0.24 -5.58
CA GLY A 60 -27.32 -0.23 -6.74
C GLY A 60 -27.76 -1.69 -6.60
N ALA A 61 -26.87 -2.58 -6.17
CA ALA A 61 -27.21 -3.97 -5.89
C ALA A 61 -28.28 -4.08 -4.79
N PHE A 62 -28.13 -3.30 -3.71
CA PHE A 62 -29.12 -3.25 -2.63
C PHE A 62 -30.50 -2.84 -3.14
N ILE A 63 -30.60 -1.73 -3.89
CA ILE A 63 -31.88 -1.24 -4.42
C ILE A 63 -32.52 -2.28 -5.35
N VAL A 64 -31.75 -2.83 -6.29
CA VAL A 64 -32.28 -3.83 -7.24
C VAL A 64 -32.77 -5.08 -6.51
N LEU A 65 -31.98 -5.63 -5.59
CA LEU A 65 -32.36 -6.85 -4.88
C LEU A 65 -33.52 -6.63 -3.90
N MET A 66 -33.61 -5.44 -3.28
CA MET A 66 -34.76 -5.06 -2.46
C MET A 66 -36.06 -4.94 -3.28
N TYR A 67 -35.94 -4.47 -4.53
CA TYR A 67 -37.09 -4.41 -5.44
C TYR A 67 -37.60 -5.80 -5.88
N VAL A 68 -36.66 -6.76 -6.06
CA VAL A 68 -36.96 -8.13 -6.47
C VAL A 68 -37.61 -8.92 -5.33
N ASN A 69 -36.96 -8.99 -4.16
CA ASN A 69 -37.48 -9.70 -2.99
C ASN A 69 -36.84 -9.21 -1.70
N VAL A 70 -37.59 -8.48 -0.88
CA VAL A 70 -37.12 -7.85 0.35
C VAL A 70 -36.53 -8.86 1.36
N PRO A 71 -37.22 -9.96 1.72
CA PRO A 71 -36.67 -10.92 2.68
C PRO A 71 -35.32 -11.52 2.25
N LEU A 72 -35.21 -11.92 0.99
CA LEU A 72 -33.99 -12.52 0.45
C LEU A 72 -32.85 -11.48 0.36
N ALA A 73 -33.17 -10.23 0.01
CA ALA A 73 -32.21 -9.13 0.00
C ALA A 73 -31.65 -8.85 1.40
N VAL A 74 -32.49 -8.80 2.43
CA VAL A 74 -32.06 -8.62 3.82
C VAL A 74 -31.13 -9.76 4.27
N ILE A 75 -31.47 -11.01 3.97
CA ILE A 75 -30.60 -12.16 4.25
C ILE A 75 -29.24 -11.97 3.55
N THR A 76 -29.25 -11.64 2.26
CA THR A 76 -28.04 -11.46 1.46
C THR A 76 -27.15 -10.34 2.02
N PHE A 77 -27.71 -9.17 2.28
CA PHE A 77 -26.95 -8.02 2.77
C PHE A 77 -26.54 -8.12 4.24
N SER A 78 -27.14 -9.00 5.05
CA SER A 78 -26.66 -9.28 6.41
C SER A 78 -25.26 -9.86 6.45
N PHE A 79 -24.78 -10.48 5.37
CA PHE A 79 -23.41 -10.96 5.24
C PHE A 79 -22.40 -9.84 4.97
N VAL A 80 -22.80 -8.69 4.43
CA VAL A 80 -21.88 -7.60 4.10
C VAL A 80 -21.13 -7.08 5.33
N PRO A 81 -21.77 -6.73 6.45
CA PRO A 81 -21.04 -6.33 7.66
C PRO A 81 -20.17 -7.46 8.23
N ILE A 82 -20.61 -8.72 8.14
CA ILE A 82 -19.80 -9.87 8.59
C ILE A 82 -18.53 -9.97 7.75
N MET A 83 -18.64 -9.88 6.43
CA MET A 83 -17.50 -9.88 5.52
C MET A 83 -16.57 -8.69 5.77
N ALA A 84 -17.11 -7.50 6.01
CA ALA A 84 -16.32 -6.30 6.29
C ALA A 84 -15.50 -6.45 7.58
N VAL A 85 -16.12 -6.93 8.66
CA VAL A 85 -15.43 -7.17 9.95
C VAL A 85 -14.35 -8.25 9.79
N TYR A 86 -14.69 -9.36 9.13
CA TYR A 86 -13.74 -10.44 8.85
C TYR A 86 -12.53 -9.95 8.06
N ALA A 87 -12.79 -9.26 6.95
CA ALA A 87 -11.76 -8.77 6.07
C ALA A 87 -10.87 -7.71 6.77
N TYR A 88 -11.46 -6.79 7.54
CA TYR A 88 -10.71 -5.82 8.33
C TYR A 88 -9.77 -6.49 9.35
N TYR A 89 -10.28 -7.48 10.09
CA TYR A 89 -9.49 -8.21 11.10
C TYR A 89 -8.29 -8.95 10.49
N PHE A 90 -8.52 -9.71 9.41
CA PHE A 90 -7.46 -10.46 8.75
C PHE A 90 -6.49 -9.57 7.98
N ASN A 91 -6.96 -8.49 7.36
CA ASN A 91 -6.09 -7.52 6.70
C ASN A 91 -5.10 -6.89 7.69
N ARG A 92 -5.57 -6.51 8.88
CA ARG A 92 -4.70 -5.97 9.94
C ARG A 92 -3.63 -6.98 10.39
N LYS A 93 -3.98 -8.26 10.51
CA LYS A 93 -3.01 -9.35 10.81
C LYS A 93 -2.00 -9.54 9.70
N MET A 94 -2.47 -9.56 8.47
CA MET A 94 -1.63 -9.69 7.27
C MET A 94 -0.62 -8.55 7.16
N LYS A 95 -1.04 -7.31 7.38
CA LYS A 95 -0.14 -6.13 7.39
C LYS A 95 0.98 -6.27 8.42
N ARG A 96 0.66 -6.68 9.65
CA ARG A 96 1.67 -6.90 10.70
C ARG A 96 2.68 -7.98 10.29
N ALA A 97 2.22 -9.07 9.72
CA ALA A 97 3.08 -10.16 9.27
C ALA A 97 3.96 -9.74 8.08
N PHE A 98 3.44 -8.94 7.15
CA PHE A 98 4.24 -8.38 6.05
C PHE A 98 5.29 -7.38 6.54
N LYS A 99 4.97 -6.58 7.56
CA LYS A 99 5.93 -5.68 8.19
C LYS A 99 7.08 -6.49 8.83
N SER A 100 6.76 -7.47 9.66
CA SER A 100 7.77 -8.36 10.29
C SER A 100 8.64 -9.06 9.24
N ARG A 101 8.05 -9.55 8.16
CA ARG A 101 8.82 -10.16 7.04
C ARG A 101 9.78 -9.15 6.40
N ARG A 102 9.37 -7.88 6.21
CA ARG A 102 10.25 -6.82 5.67
C ARG A 102 11.40 -6.49 6.61
N GLU A 103 11.15 -6.46 7.90
CA GLU A 103 12.18 -6.24 8.92
C GLU A 103 13.22 -7.37 8.88
N THR A 104 12.77 -8.62 8.91
CA THR A 104 13.66 -9.79 8.89
C THR A 104 14.47 -9.89 7.59
N ILE A 105 13.92 -9.54 6.42
CA ILE A 105 14.73 -9.53 5.19
C ILE A 105 15.75 -8.39 5.20
N GLY A 106 15.42 -7.25 5.83
CA GLY A 106 16.38 -6.16 6.06
C GLY A 106 17.57 -6.62 6.91
N GLU A 107 17.32 -7.35 7.99
CA GLU A 107 18.36 -7.93 8.86
C GLU A 107 19.27 -8.91 8.09
N ILE A 108 18.69 -9.80 7.26
CA ILE A 108 19.48 -10.70 6.42
C ILE A 108 20.33 -9.94 5.41
N ASN A 109 19.76 -8.93 4.76
CA ASN A 109 20.50 -8.11 3.78
C ASN A 109 21.69 -7.41 4.44
N SER A 110 21.50 -6.82 5.62
CA SER A 110 22.60 -6.21 6.39
C SER A 110 23.68 -7.24 6.75
N GLN A 111 23.28 -8.43 7.20
CA GLN A 111 24.21 -9.50 7.52
C GLN A 111 25.00 -9.99 6.29
N ILE A 112 24.34 -10.11 5.13
CA ILE A 112 25.02 -10.47 3.88
C ILE A 112 25.99 -9.36 3.46
N GLU A 113 25.58 -8.09 3.56
CA GLU A 113 26.41 -6.93 3.25
C GLU A 113 27.66 -6.92 4.12
N ASP A 114 27.52 -7.11 5.44
CA ASP A 114 28.65 -7.16 6.38
C ASP A 114 29.61 -8.30 6.04
N SER A 115 29.10 -9.51 5.78
CA SER A 115 29.91 -10.68 5.42
C SER A 115 30.64 -10.49 4.08
N LEU A 116 29.96 -9.93 3.07
CA LEU A 116 30.57 -9.69 1.75
C LEU A 116 31.57 -8.53 1.76
N SER A 117 31.28 -7.47 2.48
CA SER A 117 32.21 -6.34 2.65
C SER A 117 33.47 -6.76 3.40
N GLY A 118 33.32 -7.63 4.42
CA GLY A 118 34.41 -8.22 5.19
C GLY A 118 34.98 -9.51 4.60
N ILE A 119 34.66 -9.91 3.36
CA ILE A 119 34.99 -11.23 2.82
C ILE A 119 36.50 -11.57 2.86
N ARG A 120 37.36 -10.57 2.70
CA ARG A 120 38.81 -10.77 2.80
C ARG A 120 39.22 -11.23 4.19
N VAL A 121 38.61 -10.65 5.24
CA VAL A 121 38.83 -11.05 6.64
C VAL A 121 38.32 -12.46 6.89
N VAL A 122 37.09 -12.75 6.47
CA VAL A 122 36.48 -14.08 6.57
C VAL A 122 37.40 -15.13 5.96
N LYS A 123 37.91 -14.88 4.73
CA LYS A 123 38.84 -15.78 4.03
C LYS A 123 40.20 -15.90 4.69
N SER A 124 40.77 -14.80 5.21
CA SER A 124 42.08 -14.81 5.88
C SER A 124 42.10 -15.63 7.16
N PHE A 125 40.95 -15.71 7.85
CA PHE A 125 40.81 -16.46 9.10
C PHE A 125 40.08 -17.80 8.96
N ALA A 126 39.72 -18.21 7.72
CA ALA A 126 38.97 -19.43 7.41
C ALA A 126 37.66 -19.55 8.22
N ASN A 127 36.94 -18.41 8.37
CA ASN A 127 35.72 -18.30 9.18
C ASN A 127 34.42 -18.50 8.38
N GLU A 128 34.47 -19.13 7.19
CA GLU A 128 33.31 -19.34 6.32
C GLU A 128 32.19 -20.13 7.00
N GLU A 129 32.52 -21.13 7.80
CA GLU A 129 31.52 -21.89 8.54
C GLU A 129 30.78 -21.06 9.60
N ILE A 130 31.48 -20.11 10.23
CA ILE A 130 30.89 -19.21 11.22
C ILE A 130 29.89 -18.27 10.53
N GLU A 131 30.29 -17.68 9.42
CA GLU A 131 29.40 -16.80 8.62
C GLU A 131 28.21 -17.58 8.07
N MET A 132 28.40 -18.81 7.60
CA MET A 132 27.31 -19.67 7.14
C MET A 132 26.33 -20.00 8.27
N LYS A 133 26.79 -20.27 9.49
CA LYS A 133 25.91 -20.49 10.66
C LYS A 133 25.10 -19.23 11.00
N LYS A 134 25.70 -18.04 10.94
CA LYS A 134 24.99 -16.77 11.13
C LYS A 134 23.90 -16.60 10.08
N PHE A 135 24.25 -16.79 8.80
CA PHE A 135 23.30 -16.73 7.69
C PHE A 135 22.13 -17.73 7.84
N HIS A 136 22.41 -18.98 8.20
CA HIS A 136 21.36 -19.98 8.41
C HIS A 136 20.37 -19.54 9.50
N LYS A 137 20.85 -19.01 10.62
CA LYS A 137 19.99 -18.49 11.70
C LYS A 137 19.09 -17.35 11.22
N GLY A 138 19.63 -16.38 10.48
CA GLY A 138 18.86 -15.28 9.89
C GLY A 138 17.83 -15.79 8.89
N ASN A 139 18.24 -16.71 8.01
CA ASN A 139 17.38 -17.30 7.00
C ASN A 139 16.23 -18.14 7.59
N GLU A 140 16.44 -18.87 8.68
CA GLU A 140 15.37 -19.55 9.42
C GLU A 140 14.34 -18.56 9.96
N GLY A 141 14.78 -17.44 10.54
CA GLY A 141 13.91 -16.36 10.99
C GLY A 141 13.05 -15.79 9.84
N PHE A 142 13.66 -15.58 8.67
CA PHE A 142 12.94 -15.12 7.48
C PHE A 142 11.93 -16.15 6.98
N VAL A 143 12.27 -17.43 6.94
CA VAL A 143 11.36 -18.53 6.55
C VAL A 143 10.14 -18.55 7.46
N GLU A 144 10.33 -18.40 8.78
CA GLU A 144 9.21 -18.37 9.72
C GLU A 144 8.35 -17.10 9.56
N ALA A 145 8.94 -15.93 9.40
CA ALA A 145 8.21 -14.69 9.11
C ALA A 145 7.41 -14.80 7.79
N LYS A 146 7.99 -15.42 6.77
CA LYS A 146 7.34 -15.71 5.48
C LYS A 146 6.18 -16.69 5.64
N ARG A 147 6.37 -17.78 6.41
CA ARG A 147 5.32 -18.75 6.73
C ARG A 147 4.14 -18.09 7.43
N MET A 148 4.40 -17.22 8.43
CA MET A 148 3.36 -16.50 9.13
C MET A 148 2.59 -15.55 8.19
N SER A 149 3.30 -14.85 7.30
CA SER A 149 2.69 -13.98 6.28
C SER A 149 1.74 -14.76 5.37
N TYR A 150 2.18 -15.90 4.85
CA TYR A 150 1.33 -16.74 3.99
C TYR A 150 0.16 -17.36 4.75
N ARG A 151 0.33 -17.73 6.01
CA ARG A 151 -0.78 -18.25 6.84
C ARG A 151 -1.89 -17.20 7.01
N HIS A 152 -1.54 -15.95 7.28
CA HIS A 152 -2.53 -14.86 7.39
C HIS A 152 -3.15 -14.50 6.03
N MET A 153 -2.36 -14.52 4.96
CA MET A 153 -2.85 -14.30 3.60
C MET A 153 -3.83 -15.41 3.18
N ALA A 154 -3.48 -16.67 3.45
CA ALA A 154 -4.36 -17.80 3.20
C ALA A 154 -5.68 -17.68 4.00
N GLY A 155 -5.60 -17.33 5.30
CA GLY A 155 -6.78 -17.08 6.13
C GLY A 155 -7.68 -15.99 5.56
N TYR A 156 -7.09 -14.87 5.12
CA TYR A 156 -7.83 -13.77 4.50
C TYR A 156 -8.59 -14.23 3.24
N HIS A 157 -7.87 -14.83 2.28
CA HIS A 157 -8.47 -15.24 1.01
C HIS A 157 -9.45 -16.38 1.15
N SER A 158 -9.08 -17.46 1.88
CA SER A 158 -9.94 -18.64 2.06
C SER A 158 -11.20 -18.29 2.86
N GLY A 159 -11.08 -17.45 3.88
CA GLY A 159 -12.24 -17.06 4.68
C GLY A 159 -13.20 -16.15 3.91
N LEU A 160 -12.71 -15.17 3.16
CA LEU A 160 -13.58 -14.36 2.30
C LEU A 160 -14.25 -15.20 1.20
N SER A 161 -13.51 -16.13 0.59
CA SER A 161 -14.09 -17.07 -0.38
C SER A 161 -15.15 -17.96 0.27
N GLY A 162 -14.88 -18.47 1.47
CA GLY A 162 -15.84 -19.24 2.24
C GLY A 162 -17.10 -18.45 2.58
N LEU A 163 -16.97 -17.19 3.03
CA LEU A 163 -18.10 -16.32 3.27
C LEU A 163 -18.90 -16.03 2.00
N THR A 164 -18.25 -15.80 0.86
CA THR A 164 -18.93 -15.63 -0.45
C THR A 164 -19.71 -16.88 -0.82
N THR A 165 -19.12 -18.07 -0.61
CA THR A 165 -19.82 -19.36 -0.82
C THR A 165 -21.02 -19.50 0.11
N LEU A 166 -20.90 -19.13 1.39
CA LEU A 166 -22.01 -19.15 2.35
C LEU A 166 -23.16 -18.22 1.93
N VAL A 167 -22.84 -17.01 1.42
CA VAL A 167 -23.85 -16.12 0.83
C VAL A 167 -24.57 -16.81 -0.31
N THR A 168 -23.82 -17.44 -1.23
CA THR A 168 -24.39 -18.16 -2.37
C THR A 168 -25.32 -19.30 -1.92
N VAL A 169 -24.90 -20.09 -0.94
CA VAL A 169 -25.72 -21.16 -0.37
C VAL A 169 -26.96 -20.60 0.32
N ALA A 170 -26.83 -19.51 1.09
CA ALA A 170 -27.96 -18.87 1.75
C ALA A 170 -29.00 -18.33 0.75
N VAL A 171 -28.51 -17.73 -0.35
CA VAL A 171 -29.37 -17.25 -1.45
C VAL A 171 -30.05 -18.41 -2.17
N LEU A 172 -29.35 -19.51 -2.43
CA LEU A 172 -29.95 -20.70 -3.05
C LEU A 172 -31.03 -21.32 -2.16
N VAL A 173 -30.72 -21.59 -0.90
CA VAL A 173 -31.66 -22.22 0.04
C VAL A 173 -32.85 -21.30 0.31
N GLY A 174 -32.61 -20.03 0.60
CA GLY A 174 -33.66 -19.03 0.80
C GLY A 174 -34.49 -18.83 -0.46
N GLY A 175 -33.84 -18.69 -1.62
CA GLY A 175 -34.49 -18.51 -2.91
C GLY A 175 -35.41 -19.68 -3.31
N VAL A 176 -34.92 -20.94 -3.14
CA VAL A 176 -35.75 -22.12 -3.38
C VAL A 176 -36.97 -22.15 -2.42
N SER A 177 -36.77 -21.78 -1.15
CA SER A 177 -37.86 -21.70 -0.18
C SER A 177 -38.92 -20.66 -0.57
N PHE A 178 -38.50 -19.47 -1.03
CA PHE A 178 -39.40 -18.43 -1.52
C PHE A 178 -40.07 -18.77 -2.85
N MET A 179 -39.38 -19.52 -3.72
CA MET A 179 -39.98 -20.09 -4.94
C MET A 179 -41.07 -21.10 -4.62
N ALA A 180 -40.84 -22.00 -3.67
CA ALA A 180 -41.84 -22.96 -3.21
C ALA A 180 -43.07 -22.28 -2.59
N ALA A 181 -42.87 -21.10 -1.97
CA ALA A 181 -43.95 -20.26 -1.46
C ALA A 181 -44.64 -19.39 -2.54
N GLY A 182 -44.18 -19.46 -3.80
CA GLY A 182 -44.75 -18.69 -4.91
C GLY A 182 -44.41 -17.18 -4.90
N THR A 183 -43.44 -16.75 -4.09
CA THR A 183 -43.04 -15.33 -3.92
C THR A 183 -41.79 -14.96 -4.68
N LEU A 184 -41.12 -15.89 -5.36
CA LEU A 184 -39.91 -15.69 -6.14
C LEU A 184 -39.97 -16.52 -7.43
N THR A 185 -39.44 -15.97 -8.53
CA THR A 185 -39.30 -16.71 -9.80
C THR A 185 -37.86 -17.25 -9.97
N VAL A 186 -37.67 -18.17 -10.93
CA VAL A 186 -36.33 -18.63 -11.30
C VAL A 186 -35.42 -17.49 -11.79
N ALA A 187 -36.00 -16.57 -12.57
CA ALA A 187 -35.30 -15.39 -13.08
C ALA A 187 -34.81 -14.48 -11.93
N ASP A 188 -35.64 -14.31 -10.91
CA ASP A 188 -35.28 -13.55 -9.71
C ASP A 188 -34.10 -14.19 -8.95
N LEU A 189 -34.15 -15.52 -8.78
CA LEU A 189 -33.05 -16.25 -8.14
C LEU A 189 -31.73 -16.09 -8.91
N ILE A 190 -31.76 -16.20 -10.23
CA ILE A 190 -30.61 -15.98 -11.10
C ILE A 190 -30.09 -14.54 -10.91
N THR A 191 -31.01 -13.56 -10.83
CA THR A 191 -30.62 -12.16 -10.57
C THR A 191 -29.87 -12.04 -9.26
N PHE A 192 -30.35 -12.63 -8.16
CA PHE A 192 -29.62 -12.64 -6.88
C PHE A 192 -28.23 -13.24 -7.01
N LEU A 193 -28.07 -14.38 -7.69
CA LEU A 193 -26.78 -15.05 -7.88
C LEU A 193 -25.79 -14.19 -8.68
N LEU A 194 -26.26 -13.50 -9.73
CA LEU A 194 -25.42 -12.60 -10.53
C LEU A 194 -24.96 -11.38 -9.74
N TYR A 195 -25.80 -10.89 -8.82
CA TYR A 195 -25.48 -9.69 -8.03
C TYR A 195 -24.55 -9.94 -6.83
N ILE A 196 -24.32 -11.20 -6.42
CA ILE A 196 -23.46 -11.51 -5.27
C ILE A 196 -22.07 -10.86 -5.43
N ASN A 197 -21.45 -10.94 -6.60
CA ASN A 197 -20.13 -10.35 -6.86
C ASN A 197 -20.15 -8.82 -6.85
N ASN A 198 -21.28 -8.19 -7.16
CA ASN A 198 -21.43 -6.74 -7.19
C ASN A 198 -21.39 -6.07 -5.82
N PHE A 199 -21.48 -6.83 -4.72
CA PHE A 199 -21.28 -6.28 -3.38
C PHE A 199 -20.10 -6.93 -2.63
N THR A 200 -19.68 -8.15 -2.98
CA THR A 200 -18.54 -8.79 -2.31
C THR A 200 -17.20 -8.20 -2.74
N GLU A 201 -17.03 -7.88 -4.02
CA GLU A 201 -15.81 -7.28 -4.54
C GLU A 201 -15.58 -5.85 -4.02
N PRO A 202 -16.58 -4.94 -4.04
CA PRO A 202 -16.45 -3.62 -3.44
C PRO A 202 -16.06 -3.61 -1.97
N VAL A 203 -16.54 -4.57 -1.16
CA VAL A 203 -16.13 -4.68 0.25
C VAL A 203 -14.62 -4.88 0.36
N LYS A 204 -14.02 -5.73 -0.48
CA LYS A 204 -12.56 -5.94 -0.52
C LYS A 204 -11.82 -4.66 -0.92
N LYS A 205 -12.32 -3.95 -1.94
CA LYS A 205 -11.73 -2.69 -2.43
C LYS A 205 -11.74 -1.60 -1.35
N LEU A 206 -12.85 -1.41 -0.64
CA LEU A 206 -12.95 -0.42 0.44
C LEU A 206 -11.99 -0.70 1.61
N ILE A 207 -11.69 -1.97 1.88
CA ILE A 207 -10.70 -2.34 2.91
C ILE A 207 -9.28 -2.03 2.44
N ASN A 208 -8.96 -2.34 1.19
CA ASN A 208 -7.65 -2.05 0.60
C ASN A 208 -7.41 -0.53 0.45
N PHE A 209 -8.49 0.23 0.20
CA PHE A 209 -8.44 1.70 0.16
C PHE A 209 -7.82 2.30 1.44
N THR A 210 -8.10 1.75 2.61
CA THR A 210 -7.52 2.25 3.87
C THR A 210 -5.98 2.23 3.85
N GLU A 211 -5.37 1.24 3.20
CA GLU A 211 -3.91 1.14 3.06
C GLU A 211 -3.37 2.14 2.05
N MET A 212 -4.01 2.18 0.89
CA MET A 212 -3.68 3.14 -0.17
C MET A 212 -3.77 4.58 0.35
N PHE A 213 -4.81 4.89 1.13
CA PHE A 213 -4.96 6.20 1.77
C PHE A 213 -3.82 6.50 2.74
N GLN A 214 -3.46 5.57 3.62
CA GLN A 214 -2.36 5.78 4.58
C GLN A 214 -1.02 5.98 3.88
N ASN A 215 -0.71 5.19 2.85
CA ASN A 215 0.54 5.30 2.10
C ASN A 215 0.60 6.61 1.32
N GLY A 216 -0.44 6.93 0.55
CA GLY A 216 -0.51 8.15 -0.24
C GLY A 216 -0.52 9.42 0.61
N TYR A 217 -1.26 9.42 1.75
CA TYR A 217 -1.27 10.53 2.68
C TYR A 217 0.11 10.75 3.32
N SER A 218 0.76 9.68 3.80
CA SER A 218 2.12 9.79 4.35
C SER A 218 3.15 10.20 3.30
N GLY A 219 2.98 9.75 2.05
CA GLY A 219 3.80 10.22 0.93
C GLY A 219 3.61 11.72 0.68
N PHE A 220 2.36 12.19 0.73
CA PHE A 220 2.04 13.60 0.56
C PHE A 220 2.60 14.48 1.69
N GLU A 221 2.51 14.04 2.95
CA GLU A 221 3.15 14.74 4.08
C GLU A 221 4.66 14.90 3.84
N ARG A 222 5.36 13.82 3.47
CA ARG A 222 6.80 13.87 3.19
C ARG A 222 7.16 14.72 1.97
N PHE A 223 6.29 14.77 0.96
CA PHE A 223 6.44 15.65 -0.19
C PHE A 223 6.34 17.13 0.24
N MET A 224 5.31 17.47 1.02
CA MET A 224 5.12 18.82 1.53
C MET A 224 6.24 19.25 2.47
N GLU A 225 6.70 18.37 3.38
CA GLU A 225 7.87 18.64 4.24
C GLU A 225 9.09 19.14 3.45
N ILE A 226 9.31 18.63 2.23
CA ILE A 226 10.43 19.07 1.41
C ILE A 226 10.13 20.40 0.71
N ILE A 227 8.95 20.51 0.10
CA ILE A 227 8.57 21.70 -0.68
C ILE A 227 8.49 22.96 0.20
N GLU A 228 8.15 22.80 1.47
CA GLU A 228 8.03 23.89 2.45
C GLU A 228 9.38 24.33 3.05
N ILE A 229 10.49 23.61 2.81
CA ILE A 229 11.81 24.04 3.25
C ILE A 229 12.24 25.27 2.44
N ALA A 230 12.39 26.41 3.10
CA ALA A 230 12.93 27.57 2.44
C ALA A 230 14.42 27.39 2.13
N PRO A 231 14.90 27.74 0.92
CA PRO A 231 16.32 27.75 0.63
C PRO A 231 17.07 28.73 1.57
N ASP A 232 18.19 28.29 2.15
CA ASP A 232 19.00 29.15 3.02
C ASP A 232 19.70 30.28 2.23
N ILE A 233 19.88 30.09 0.91
CA ILE A 233 20.59 31.00 0.03
C ILE A 233 19.62 31.35 -1.11
N GLU A 234 19.22 32.59 -1.16
CA GLU A 234 18.39 33.15 -2.22
C GLU A 234 19.07 34.37 -2.86
N ASP A 235 18.84 34.56 -4.16
CA ASP A 235 19.32 35.76 -4.83
C ASP A 235 18.62 37.01 -4.25
N ALA A 236 19.36 38.08 -4.06
CA ALA A 236 18.77 39.36 -3.66
C ALA A 236 17.80 39.87 -4.73
N GLU A 237 16.79 40.67 -4.35
CA GLU A 237 15.79 41.19 -5.29
C GLU A 237 16.42 42.05 -6.42
N ASP A 238 17.60 42.62 -6.17
CA ASP A 238 18.39 43.43 -7.09
C ASP A 238 19.60 42.68 -7.69
N ALA A 239 19.63 41.36 -7.58
CA ALA A 239 20.71 40.53 -8.11
C ALA A 239 20.89 40.74 -9.62
N VAL A 240 22.13 41.00 -10.03
CA VAL A 240 22.49 41.21 -11.43
C VAL A 240 23.18 39.96 -11.99
N SER A 241 22.80 39.58 -13.21
CA SER A 241 23.49 38.50 -13.91
C SER A 241 24.85 38.96 -14.42
N VAL A 242 25.92 38.37 -13.94
CA VAL A 242 27.28 38.69 -14.37
C VAL A 242 27.74 37.65 -15.41
N SER A 243 28.05 38.13 -16.60
CA SER A 243 28.62 37.33 -17.70
C SER A 243 30.08 37.74 -17.93
N ASN A 244 30.91 36.78 -18.41
CA ASN A 244 32.31 36.98 -18.76
C ASN A 244 33.26 37.35 -17.61
N LEU A 245 33.15 36.66 -16.46
CA LEU A 245 34.14 36.73 -15.38
C LEU A 245 35.49 36.21 -15.88
N LYS A 246 36.55 37.00 -15.68
CA LYS A 246 37.93 36.60 -16.06
C LYS A 246 38.58 35.66 -15.02
N GLY A 247 37.97 35.49 -13.86
CA GLY A 247 38.42 34.56 -12.82
C GLY A 247 39.58 35.09 -11.97
N ASP A 248 39.90 36.39 -12.05
CA ASP A 248 40.88 37.02 -11.14
C ASP A 248 40.22 37.21 -9.78
N ILE A 249 40.88 36.72 -8.71
CA ILE A 249 40.42 36.79 -7.33
C ILE A 249 41.50 37.48 -6.47
N ASP A 250 41.17 38.62 -5.93
CA ASP A 250 42.03 39.33 -4.97
C ASP A 250 41.43 39.27 -3.57
N PHE A 251 42.23 38.85 -2.59
CA PHE A 251 41.90 38.89 -1.17
C PHE A 251 42.52 40.10 -0.55
N ASP A 252 41.72 41.11 -0.16
CA ASP A 252 42.15 42.31 0.48
C ASP A 252 41.66 42.37 1.93
N ASN A 253 42.60 42.33 2.90
CA ASN A 253 42.35 42.37 4.36
C ASN A 253 41.31 41.35 4.90
N VAL A 254 41.35 40.10 4.46
CA VAL A 254 40.46 39.03 4.92
C VAL A 254 41.04 38.31 6.14
#